data_c9db2e9fe92694adb18dec162ed14e7a
#
_entry.id   c9db2e9fe92694adb18dec162ed14e7a
#
_cell.length_a   1.000
_cell.length_b   1.000
_cell.length_c   1.000
_cell.angle_alpha   90.00
_cell.angle_beta   90.00
_cell.angle_gamma   90.00
#
_symmetry.space_group_name_H-M   'P 1'
#
loop_
_entity.id
_entity.type
_entity.pdbx_description
1 polymer ?
#
loop_
_entity_poly.entity_id
_entity_poly.type
_entity_poly.pdbx_seq_one_letter_code
_entity_poly.pdbx_strand_id
1 'polypeptide(L)'
;MFNKRAFEMVSNEQIKKSFGERYDYSNPDFRGGFKIRFSPRRATKYSAAYDLYSPIEVVLKPGEIAKIPTGFKIKMPHNEGFFIYIRSSLGTKDINLPAGVNIIDSDYYDNPDNEGHFFIAIKNNSEKEFKIEQGDRIAQGVFQRYYTCGDKPISIRMGGFGSSGK
;
A
#
# COMPACT_ATOMS: atom_id res chain seq x y z
N MET A 1 23.22 0.23 6.19
CA MET A 1 22.23 -0.86 6.01
C MET A 1 21.04 -0.56 6.91
N PHE A 2 19.84 -0.40 6.36
CA PHE A 2 18.66 -0.08 7.19
C PHE A 2 18.21 -1.32 7.96
N ASN A 3 18.37 -1.32 9.28
CA ASN A 3 17.88 -2.40 10.14
C ASN A 3 16.47 -2.15 10.70
N LYS A 4 15.87 -1.01 10.37
CA LYS A 4 14.58 -0.59 10.93
C LYS A 4 13.48 -0.64 9.86
N ARG A 5 12.35 -1.28 10.19
CA ARG A 5 11.12 -1.23 9.40
C ARG A 5 10.27 -0.05 9.85
N ALA A 6 9.75 0.70 8.90
CA ALA A 6 8.88 1.83 9.19
C ALA A 6 7.86 2.06 8.07
N PHE A 7 6.69 2.57 8.46
CA PHE A 7 5.75 3.20 7.56
C PHE A 7 5.89 4.71 7.74
N GLU A 8 6.30 5.38 6.68
CA GLU A 8 6.52 6.82 6.67
C GLU A 8 5.51 7.47 5.72
N MET A 9 4.97 8.62 6.11
CA MET A 9 4.11 9.38 5.20
C MET A 9 4.96 9.96 4.06
N VAL A 10 4.43 9.90 2.86
CA VAL A 10 5.01 10.62 1.72
C VAL A 10 4.87 12.13 1.91
N SER A 11 5.55 12.94 1.09
CA SER A 11 5.49 14.40 1.15
C SER A 11 4.06 14.95 0.95
N ASN A 12 3.84 16.21 1.30
CA ASN A 12 2.57 16.90 1.03
C ASN A 12 2.29 16.94 -0.47
N GLU A 13 3.32 17.17 -1.26
CA GLU A 13 3.24 17.22 -2.71
C GLU A 13 2.77 15.88 -3.29
N GLN A 14 3.38 14.77 -2.85
CA GLN A 14 2.98 13.44 -3.29
C GLN A 14 1.56 13.07 -2.81
N ILE A 15 1.17 13.46 -1.59
CA ILE A 15 -0.20 13.29 -1.11
C ILE A 15 -1.18 14.06 -2.00
N LYS A 16 -0.90 15.35 -2.27
CA LYS A 16 -1.74 16.19 -3.14
C LYS A 16 -1.89 15.57 -4.54
N LYS A 17 -0.80 15.10 -5.13
CA LYS A 17 -0.80 14.40 -6.42
C LYS A 17 -1.72 13.16 -6.43
N SER A 18 -1.76 12.42 -5.32
CA SER A 18 -2.49 11.14 -5.24
C SER A 18 -3.95 11.27 -4.80
N PHE A 19 -4.26 12.23 -3.94
CA PHE A 19 -5.59 12.42 -3.35
C PHE A 19 -6.37 13.62 -3.95
N GLY A 20 -5.71 14.41 -4.81
CA GLY A 20 -6.27 15.67 -5.33
C GLY A 20 -6.35 16.75 -4.24
N GLU A 21 -7.12 17.79 -4.51
CA GLU A 21 -7.24 18.95 -3.62
C GLU A 21 -8.29 18.79 -2.49
N ARG A 22 -8.62 17.54 -2.14
CA ARG A 22 -9.69 17.25 -1.17
C ARG A 22 -9.35 17.66 0.27
N TYR A 23 -8.07 17.89 0.56
CA TYR A 23 -7.58 18.13 1.92
C TYR A 23 -6.61 19.30 1.94
N ASP A 24 -6.58 20.05 3.04
CA ASP A 24 -5.53 21.03 3.31
C ASP A 24 -4.28 20.33 3.84
N TYR A 25 -3.37 20.01 2.93
CA TYR A 25 -2.13 19.28 3.21
C TYR A 25 -1.07 20.15 3.89
N SER A 26 -1.25 21.46 3.92
CA SER A 26 -0.35 22.39 4.63
C SER A 26 -0.62 22.42 6.13
N ASN A 27 -1.80 21.98 6.56
CA ASN A 27 -2.20 21.93 7.96
C ASN A 27 -1.46 20.79 8.71
N PRO A 28 -0.62 21.10 9.72
CA PRO A 28 0.08 20.08 10.52
C PRO A 28 -0.87 19.11 11.22
N ASP A 29 -2.04 19.58 11.66
CA ASP A 29 -3.04 18.75 12.35
C ASP A 29 -3.63 17.71 11.40
N PHE A 30 -3.77 18.05 10.10
CA PHE A 30 -4.18 17.10 9.08
C PHE A 30 -3.20 15.93 9.01
N ARG A 31 -1.88 16.20 8.90
CA ARG A 31 -0.86 15.14 8.82
C ARG A 31 -0.85 14.25 10.05
N GLY A 32 -0.95 14.85 11.23
CA GLY A 32 -1.04 14.13 12.50
C GLY A 32 -2.26 13.23 12.55
N GLY A 33 -3.42 13.75 12.25
CA GLY A 33 -4.70 13.03 12.20
C GLY A 33 -4.71 11.92 11.15
N PHE A 34 -4.20 12.20 9.95
CA PHE A 34 -4.07 11.21 8.88
C PHE A 34 -3.18 10.04 9.30
N LYS A 35 -1.99 10.33 9.86
CA LYS A 35 -1.07 9.32 10.35
C LYS A 35 -1.69 8.46 11.44
N ILE A 36 -2.35 9.07 12.43
CA ILE A 36 -3.00 8.35 13.53
C ILE A 36 -4.09 7.42 12.97
N ARG A 37 -4.90 7.90 12.03
CA ARG A 37 -6.05 7.16 11.51
C ARG A 37 -5.68 6.05 10.55
N PHE A 38 -4.74 6.28 9.63
CA PHE A 38 -4.50 5.40 8.48
C PHE A 38 -3.14 4.70 8.47
N SER A 39 -2.24 4.98 9.42
CA SER A 39 -0.97 4.27 9.51
C SER A 39 -1.20 2.76 9.63
N PRO A 40 -0.49 1.94 8.84
CA PRO A 40 -0.55 0.50 8.98
C PRO A 40 -0.22 0.06 10.40
N ARG A 41 -1.04 -0.81 11.00
CA ARG A 41 -0.84 -1.29 12.37
C ARG A 41 -1.33 -2.72 12.56
N ARG A 42 -0.69 -3.43 13.49
CA ARG A 42 -1.10 -4.78 13.87
C ARG A 42 -2.30 -4.70 14.83
N ALA A 43 -3.29 -5.56 14.62
CA ALA A 43 -4.49 -5.60 15.46
C ALA A 43 -4.19 -6.10 16.88
N THR A 44 -3.23 -7.04 17.05
CA THR A 44 -2.87 -7.63 18.34
C THR A 44 -1.35 -7.76 18.49
N LYS A 45 -0.90 -8.04 19.71
CA LYS A 45 0.53 -8.26 20.02
C LYS A 45 1.18 -9.33 19.13
N TYR A 46 0.44 -10.36 18.76
CA TYR A 46 0.95 -11.51 18.01
C TYR A 46 0.42 -11.59 16.58
N SER A 47 -0.31 -10.58 16.09
CA SER A 47 -0.66 -10.50 14.67
C SER A 47 0.60 -10.40 13.82
N ALA A 48 0.74 -11.26 12.82
CA ALA A 48 1.84 -11.20 11.86
C ALA A 48 1.67 -10.04 10.88
N ALA A 49 0.43 -9.77 10.48
CA ALA A 49 0.10 -8.77 9.48
C ALA A 49 -0.24 -7.39 10.08
N TYR A 50 0.07 -6.36 9.30
CA TYR A 50 -0.38 -4.99 9.50
C TYR A 50 -1.66 -4.76 8.71
N ASP A 51 -2.72 -4.31 9.35
CA ASP A 51 -3.94 -3.86 8.67
C ASP A 51 -3.64 -2.59 7.86
N LEU A 52 -4.13 -2.56 6.62
CA LEU A 52 -4.02 -1.45 5.69
C LEU A 52 -5.41 -0.84 5.48
N TYR A 53 -5.48 0.48 5.58
CA TYR A 53 -6.74 1.22 5.62
C TYR A 53 -6.97 1.99 4.32
N SER A 54 -8.25 2.17 3.95
CA SER A 54 -8.62 3.10 2.89
C SER A 54 -8.73 4.52 3.45
N PRO A 55 -7.92 5.47 2.98
CA PRO A 55 -8.08 6.87 3.37
C PRO A 55 -9.22 7.59 2.64
N ILE A 56 -9.85 6.92 1.69
CA ILE A 56 -10.93 7.47 0.86
C ILE A 56 -12.12 6.51 0.80
N GLU A 57 -13.29 7.05 0.53
CA GLU A 57 -14.45 6.27 0.14
C GLU A 57 -14.33 5.87 -1.34
N VAL A 58 -14.68 4.64 -1.67
CA VAL A 58 -14.67 4.10 -3.03
C VAL A 58 -15.89 3.21 -3.23
N VAL A 59 -16.57 3.38 -4.36
CA VAL A 59 -17.64 2.49 -4.80
C VAL A 59 -17.16 1.72 -6.02
N LEU A 60 -17.25 0.41 -5.98
CA LEU A 60 -16.80 -0.51 -7.03
C LEU A 60 -18.01 -1.24 -7.62
N LYS A 61 -18.29 -1.03 -8.90
CA LYS A 61 -19.24 -1.83 -9.66
C LYS A 61 -18.69 -3.24 -9.91
N PRO A 62 -19.53 -4.22 -10.27
CA PRO A 62 -19.08 -5.54 -10.69
C PRO A 62 -17.98 -5.47 -11.77
N GLY A 63 -16.88 -6.20 -11.56
CA GLY A 63 -15.71 -6.23 -12.45
C GLY A 63 -14.75 -5.04 -12.32
N GLU A 64 -15.13 -3.98 -11.61
CA GLU A 64 -14.34 -2.76 -11.51
C GLU A 64 -13.11 -2.92 -10.61
N ILE A 65 -12.03 -2.21 -10.97
CA ILE A 65 -10.78 -2.13 -10.20
C ILE A 65 -10.55 -0.68 -9.78
N ALA A 66 -10.29 -0.45 -8.49
CA ALA A 66 -9.79 0.82 -7.99
C ALA A 66 -8.37 0.67 -7.43
N LYS A 67 -7.53 1.68 -7.68
CA LYS A 67 -6.23 1.85 -7.03
C LYS A 67 -6.39 2.85 -5.89
N ILE A 68 -6.32 2.37 -4.66
CA ILE A 68 -6.51 3.16 -3.46
C ILE A 68 -5.15 3.65 -2.96
N PRO A 69 -4.90 4.96 -2.91
CA PRO A 69 -3.67 5.53 -2.37
C PRO A 69 -3.63 5.35 -0.86
N THR A 70 -2.48 4.97 -0.31
CA THR A 70 -2.33 4.78 1.16
C THR A 70 -1.86 6.03 1.88
N GLY A 71 -1.08 6.89 1.21
CA GLY A 71 -0.37 8.03 1.81
C GLY A 71 0.96 7.65 2.46
N PHE A 72 1.39 6.40 2.35
CA PHE A 72 2.59 5.89 3.00
C PHE A 72 3.58 5.28 2.03
N LYS A 73 4.85 5.27 2.45
CA LYS A 73 5.97 4.51 1.88
C LYS A 73 6.55 3.59 2.93
N ILE A 74 7.23 2.52 2.50
CA ILE A 74 7.67 1.44 3.38
C ILE A 74 9.19 1.35 3.36
N LYS A 75 9.80 1.59 4.52
CA LYS A 75 11.23 1.41 4.75
C LYS A 75 11.47 0.02 5.33
N MET A 76 12.40 -0.73 4.75
CA MET A 76 12.74 -2.08 5.21
C MET A 76 14.17 -2.47 4.83
N PRO A 77 14.76 -3.53 5.43
CA PRO A 77 16.03 -4.11 5.01
C PRO A 77 15.99 -4.61 3.56
N HIS A 78 17.14 -4.57 2.86
CA HIS A 78 17.23 -4.97 1.44
C HIS A 78 16.94 -6.45 1.14
N ASN A 79 16.96 -7.31 2.14
CA ASN A 79 16.63 -8.72 2.02
C ASN A 79 15.21 -9.06 2.50
N GLU A 80 14.33 -8.05 2.49
CA GLU A 80 12.94 -8.18 2.85
C GLU A 80 12.05 -7.53 1.79
N GLY A 81 10.84 -8.07 1.64
CA GLY A 81 9.75 -7.48 0.91
C GLY A 81 8.54 -7.29 1.82
N PHE A 82 7.65 -6.39 1.46
CA PHE A 82 6.36 -6.24 2.10
C PHE A 82 5.28 -6.83 1.21
N PHE A 83 4.70 -7.95 1.66
CA PHE A 83 3.73 -8.73 0.90
C PHE A 83 2.33 -8.36 1.35
N ILE A 84 1.50 -7.92 0.41
CA ILE A 84 0.13 -7.45 0.65
C ILE A 84 -0.86 -8.52 0.18
N TYR A 85 -1.77 -8.88 1.09
CA TYR A 85 -2.83 -9.86 0.91
C TYR A 85 -4.19 -9.21 1.12
N ILE A 86 -5.22 -9.76 0.48
CA ILE A 86 -6.59 -9.39 0.80
C ILE A 86 -6.94 -9.86 2.22
N ARG A 87 -7.82 -9.13 2.90
CA ARG A 87 -8.37 -9.60 4.18
C ARG A 87 -9.44 -10.66 3.93
N SER A 88 -9.48 -11.68 4.80
CA SER A 88 -10.46 -12.79 4.68
C SER A 88 -11.90 -12.30 4.58
N SER A 89 -12.26 -11.26 5.33
CA SER A 89 -13.62 -10.68 5.31
C SER A 89 -14.01 -10.02 3.98
N LEU A 90 -13.04 -9.63 3.15
CA LEU A 90 -13.26 -9.13 1.81
C LEU A 90 -13.24 -10.27 0.79
N GLY A 91 -12.29 -11.20 0.93
CA GLY A 91 -12.21 -12.37 0.08
C GLY A 91 -13.51 -13.22 0.08
N THR A 92 -14.16 -13.36 1.23
CA THR A 92 -15.47 -14.05 1.34
C THR A 92 -16.62 -13.33 0.64
N LYS A 93 -16.44 -12.05 0.29
CA LYS A 93 -17.40 -11.24 -0.49
C LYS A 93 -17.00 -11.13 -1.95
N ASP A 94 -16.04 -11.94 -2.38
CA ASP A 94 -15.47 -11.93 -3.74
C ASP A 94 -14.82 -10.59 -4.12
N ILE A 95 -14.26 -9.90 -3.12
CA ILE A 95 -13.44 -8.70 -3.28
C ILE A 95 -11.98 -9.12 -3.13
N ASN A 96 -11.17 -8.89 -4.15
CA ASN A 96 -9.83 -9.45 -4.24
C ASN A 96 -8.77 -8.44 -4.70
N LEU A 97 -7.49 -8.78 -4.53
CA LEU A 97 -6.39 -8.10 -5.20
C LEU A 97 -6.26 -8.67 -6.63
N PRO A 98 -6.24 -7.83 -7.69
CA PRO A 98 -6.15 -8.33 -9.07
C PRO A 98 -4.92 -9.21 -9.34
N ALA A 99 -3.80 -8.91 -8.68
CA ALA A 99 -2.55 -9.68 -8.79
C ALA A 99 -2.46 -10.86 -7.81
N GLY A 100 -3.49 -11.11 -6.99
CA GLY A 100 -3.48 -12.10 -5.92
C GLY A 100 -2.65 -11.64 -4.71
N VAL A 101 -1.35 -11.42 -4.89
CA VAL A 101 -0.42 -10.87 -3.88
C VAL A 101 0.34 -9.71 -4.50
N ASN A 102 0.39 -8.57 -3.82
CA ASN A 102 1.25 -7.47 -4.23
C ASN A 102 2.54 -7.49 -3.41
N ILE A 103 3.67 -7.34 -4.09
CA ILE A 103 4.99 -7.30 -3.46
C ILE A 103 5.53 -5.88 -3.58
N ILE A 104 5.93 -5.31 -2.45
CA ILE A 104 6.66 -4.06 -2.39
C ILE A 104 8.11 -4.38 -2.06
N ASP A 105 9.00 -4.10 -2.99
CA ASP A 105 10.43 -4.32 -2.85
C ASP A 105 11.08 -3.24 -1.98
N SER A 106 12.20 -3.56 -1.36
CA SER A 106 12.91 -2.63 -0.48
C SER A 106 13.46 -1.40 -1.22
N ASP A 107 13.80 -1.55 -2.50
CA ASP A 107 14.29 -0.49 -3.38
C ASP A 107 13.16 0.41 -3.95
N TYR A 108 11.90 0.08 -3.66
CA TYR A 108 10.78 0.94 -3.99
C TYR A 108 10.71 2.21 -3.10
N TYR A 109 11.31 2.15 -1.90
CA TYR A 109 11.38 3.27 -0.98
C TYR A 109 12.17 4.44 -1.57
N ASP A 110 11.62 5.65 -1.49
CA ASP A 110 12.20 6.90 -2.01
C ASP A 110 12.54 6.87 -3.51
N ASN A 111 11.84 6.05 -4.32
CA ASN A 111 12.04 6.12 -5.76
C ASN A 111 11.66 7.51 -6.32
N PRO A 112 12.30 7.97 -7.40
CA PRO A 112 12.14 9.34 -7.91
C PRO A 112 10.77 9.64 -8.52
N ASP A 113 9.98 8.62 -8.87
CA ASP A 113 8.68 8.80 -9.53
C ASP A 113 7.57 9.20 -8.54
N ASN A 114 7.50 8.51 -7.39
CA ASN A 114 6.43 8.69 -6.41
C ASN A 114 6.86 8.53 -4.95
N GLU A 115 8.13 8.70 -4.65
CA GLU A 115 8.72 8.56 -3.30
C GLU A 115 8.55 7.16 -2.67
N GLY A 116 8.15 6.16 -3.42
CA GLY A 116 7.78 4.84 -2.90
C GLY A 116 6.36 4.79 -2.31
N HIS A 117 5.49 5.72 -2.70
CA HIS A 117 4.08 5.71 -2.33
C HIS A 117 3.40 4.45 -2.86
N PHE A 118 2.94 3.58 -1.96
CA PHE A 118 2.27 2.36 -2.39
C PHE A 118 0.75 2.52 -2.43
N PHE A 119 0.14 1.82 -3.37
CA PHE A 119 -1.30 1.78 -3.63
C PHE A 119 -1.80 0.36 -3.43
N ILE A 120 -3.07 0.23 -3.09
CA ILE A 120 -3.75 -1.06 -3.00
C ILE A 120 -4.77 -1.13 -4.12
N ALA A 121 -4.54 -2.04 -5.08
CA ALA A 121 -5.51 -2.32 -6.13
C ALA A 121 -6.54 -3.31 -5.59
N ILE A 122 -7.82 -2.94 -5.63
CA ILE A 122 -8.95 -3.77 -5.21
C ILE A 122 -9.85 -4.00 -6.42
N LYS A 123 -10.25 -5.24 -6.63
CA LYS A 123 -11.21 -5.64 -7.66
C LYS A 123 -12.47 -6.19 -7.01
N ASN A 124 -13.61 -5.75 -7.51
CA ASN A 124 -14.89 -6.34 -7.19
C ASN A 124 -15.22 -7.45 -8.21
N ASN A 125 -15.13 -8.71 -7.82
CA ASN A 125 -15.52 -9.86 -8.67
C ASN A 125 -16.97 -10.32 -8.39
N SER A 126 -17.65 -9.70 -7.40
CA SER A 126 -19.05 -10.04 -7.11
C SER A 126 -20.00 -9.43 -8.15
N GLU A 127 -21.24 -9.89 -8.14
CA GLU A 127 -22.30 -9.40 -9.03
C GLU A 127 -22.97 -8.09 -8.54
N LYS A 128 -22.61 -7.60 -7.35
CA LYS A 128 -23.20 -6.42 -6.71
C LYS A 128 -22.17 -5.31 -6.55
N GLU A 129 -22.65 -4.08 -6.51
CA GLU A 129 -21.84 -2.94 -6.12
C GLU A 129 -21.29 -3.15 -4.71
N PHE A 130 -20.02 -2.81 -4.52
CA PHE A 130 -19.34 -2.89 -3.24
C PHE A 130 -18.79 -1.51 -2.83
N LYS A 131 -19.18 -1.07 -1.64
CA LYS A 131 -18.72 0.18 -1.07
C LYS A 131 -17.62 -0.06 -0.05
N ILE A 132 -16.53 0.68 -0.18
CA ILE A 132 -15.44 0.83 0.79
C ILE A 132 -15.58 2.19 1.43
N GLU A 133 -15.78 2.23 2.73
CA GLU A 133 -15.85 3.46 3.50
C GLU A 133 -14.44 3.98 3.85
N GLN A 134 -14.32 5.28 4.05
CA GLN A 134 -13.08 5.86 4.58
C GLN A 134 -12.76 5.29 5.98
N GLY A 135 -11.61 4.67 6.13
CA GLY A 135 -11.16 4.02 7.37
C GLY A 135 -11.38 2.51 7.39
N ASP A 136 -12.00 1.95 6.37
CA ASP A 136 -12.11 0.50 6.25
C ASP A 136 -10.74 -0.16 6.11
N ARG A 137 -10.59 -1.33 6.71
CA ARG A 137 -9.43 -2.21 6.54
C ARG A 137 -9.60 -3.00 5.27
N ILE A 138 -8.85 -2.64 4.23
CA ILE A 138 -9.02 -3.18 2.88
C ILE A 138 -8.04 -4.31 2.53
N ALA A 139 -6.88 -4.32 3.17
CA ALA A 139 -5.85 -5.33 2.95
C ALA A 139 -5.06 -5.55 4.23
N GLN A 140 -4.11 -6.46 4.18
CA GLN A 140 -3.15 -6.72 5.25
C GLN A 140 -1.78 -7.01 4.65
N GLY A 141 -0.71 -6.57 5.31
CA GLY A 141 0.64 -6.73 4.81
C GLY A 141 1.60 -7.32 5.82
N VAL A 142 2.56 -8.10 5.34
CA VAL A 142 3.55 -8.80 6.16
C VAL A 142 4.94 -8.52 5.63
N PHE A 143 5.89 -8.18 6.51
CA PHE A 143 7.31 -8.18 6.16
C PHE A 143 7.81 -9.62 6.10
N GLN A 144 8.42 -10.00 4.97
CA GLN A 144 8.97 -11.32 4.77
C GLN A 144 10.39 -11.23 4.23
N ARG A 145 11.29 -12.08 4.76
CA ARG A 145 12.62 -12.27 4.21
C ARG A 145 12.54 -13.14 2.97
N TYR A 146 13.35 -12.85 1.95
CA TYR A 146 13.49 -13.67 0.76
C TYR A 146 14.95 -14.04 0.50
N TYR A 147 15.14 -15.05 -0.32
CA TYR A 147 16.44 -15.52 -0.76
C TYR A 147 16.55 -15.40 -2.27
N THR A 148 17.75 -15.15 -2.77
CA THR A 148 18.07 -15.07 -4.20
C THR A 148 18.86 -16.31 -4.64
N CYS A 149 18.83 -16.62 -5.93
CA CYS A 149 19.56 -17.75 -6.51
C CYS A 149 21.02 -17.41 -6.91
N GLY A 150 21.55 -16.27 -6.46
CA GLY A 150 22.91 -15.85 -6.78
C GLY A 150 23.05 -15.12 -8.11
N ASP A 151 21.95 -14.76 -8.75
CA ASP A 151 21.90 -13.84 -9.88
C ASP A 151 22.48 -12.46 -9.52
N LYS A 152 22.98 -11.76 -10.53
CA LYS A 152 23.48 -10.39 -10.37
C LYS A 152 22.58 -9.45 -11.16
N PRO A 153 21.51 -8.89 -10.54
CA PRO A 153 20.67 -7.89 -11.19
C PRO A 153 21.52 -6.70 -11.61
N ILE A 154 21.35 -6.24 -12.85
CA ILE A 154 22.17 -5.20 -13.47
C ILE A 154 21.51 -3.82 -13.42
N SER A 155 20.26 -3.73 -12.97
CA SER A 155 19.50 -2.48 -13.00
C SER A 155 19.17 -1.96 -11.60
N ILE A 156 19.21 -0.65 -11.46
CA ILE A 156 18.68 0.07 -10.32
C ILE A 156 17.23 0.47 -10.68
N ARG A 157 16.30 0.30 -9.73
CA ARG A 157 14.90 0.74 -9.94
C ARG A 157 14.86 2.25 -10.18
N MET A 158 14.28 2.66 -11.30
CA MET A 158 14.11 4.07 -11.67
C MET A 158 12.66 4.56 -11.63
N GLY A 159 11.69 3.68 -11.34
CA GLY A 159 10.27 4.05 -11.40
C GLY A 159 9.31 3.21 -10.56
N GLY A 160 8.03 3.54 -10.69
CA GLY A 160 6.91 2.99 -9.93
C GLY A 160 6.47 1.58 -10.31
N PHE A 161 5.20 1.26 -10.08
CA PHE A 161 4.63 -0.06 -10.38
C PHE A 161 4.78 -0.44 -11.84
N GLY A 162 5.39 -1.62 -12.13
CA GLY A 162 5.57 -2.15 -13.47
C GLY A 162 6.77 -1.59 -14.24
N SER A 163 7.62 -0.76 -13.64
CA SER A 163 8.77 -0.14 -14.33
C SER A 163 9.97 -1.08 -14.53
N SER A 164 10.00 -2.22 -13.85
CA SER A 164 11.09 -3.21 -13.95
C SER A 164 10.92 -4.22 -15.09
N GLY A 165 9.90 -4.10 -15.91
CA GLY A 165 9.51 -5.10 -16.91
C GLY A 165 9.50 -4.64 -18.37
N LYS A 166 10.25 -3.59 -18.73
CA LYS A 166 10.45 -3.19 -20.14
C LYS A 166 11.90 -2.92 -20.43
#